data_8608b7fa1f7647175c45dc198f1fe21e
#
_entry.id   8608b7fa1f7647175c45dc198f1fe21e
#
_cell.length_a   1.000
_cell.length_b   1.000
_cell.length_c   1.000
_cell.angle_alpha   90.00
_cell.angle_beta   90.00
_cell.angle_gamma   90.00
#
_symmetry.space_group_name_H-M   'P 1'
#
loop_
_entity.id
_entity.type
_entity.pdbx_description
1 polymer ?
#
loop_
_entity_poly.entity_id
_entity_poly.type
_entity_poly.pdbx_seq_one_letter_code
_entity_poly.pdbx_strand_id
1 'polypeptide(L)'
;AYAFARVKEGNLDTYLDIDSSIEFQTIGTAYNLMLDSLKEQIATNIEMAEHVAFAQVKQLESQFNPHFIFNTLDNIRFMMKMDENAADKMLVALSKLLRYSISNAGEVITLKEDLSYTESYLTIVKIRFNRRLTYKIDIEASIMDCMIPKLIVQPLIENAIKYGFADRENLHVTVKGYEKQDKLIFVCEDDGAGIEPELLQEIQQNLMRDRNESSHMGLYNIHRRIHLLYKD
;
A
#
# COMPACT_ATOMS: atom_id res chain seq x y z
N ALA A 1 -44.56 21.05 -15.94
CA ALA A 1 -44.35 19.70 -16.52
C ALA A 1 -43.05 19.62 -17.36
N TYR A 2 -42.80 20.53 -18.30
CA TYR A 2 -41.64 20.49 -19.22
C TYR A 2 -40.30 20.53 -18.47
N ALA A 3 -40.09 21.45 -17.54
CA ALA A 3 -38.83 21.60 -16.81
C ALA A 3 -38.51 20.35 -15.97
N PHE A 4 -39.48 19.73 -15.31
CA PHE A 4 -39.29 18.48 -14.57
C PHE A 4 -38.88 17.29 -15.48
N ALA A 5 -39.42 17.25 -16.71
CA ALA A 5 -39.02 16.22 -17.67
C ALA A 5 -37.53 16.38 -18.08
N ARG A 6 -37.07 17.60 -18.28
CA ARG A 6 -35.67 17.90 -18.61
C ARG A 6 -34.71 17.51 -17.49
N VAL A 7 -35.07 17.77 -16.23
CA VAL A 7 -34.24 17.34 -15.08
C VAL A 7 -34.17 15.81 -14.98
N LYS A 8 -35.27 15.10 -15.27
CA LYS A 8 -35.27 13.63 -15.30
C LYS A 8 -34.35 13.08 -16.40
N GLU A 9 -34.17 13.83 -17.50
CA GLU A 9 -33.22 13.51 -18.57
C GLU A 9 -31.78 13.96 -18.28
N GLY A 10 -31.50 14.48 -17.07
CA GLY A 10 -30.17 14.91 -16.64
C GLY A 10 -29.83 16.38 -16.99
N ASN A 11 -30.75 17.14 -17.55
CA ASN A 11 -30.54 18.57 -17.84
C ASN A 11 -30.91 19.41 -16.61
N LEU A 12 -29.92 19.84 -15.86
CA LEU A 12 -30.04 20.66 -14.65
C LEU A 12 -30.03 22.17 -14.93
N ASP A 13 -29.93 22.61 -16.18
CA ASP A 13 -29.85 24.04 -16.55
C ASP A 13 -31.21 24.68 -16.87
N THR A 14 -32.30 23.94 -16.60
CA THR A 14 -33.65 24.41 -16.90
C THR A 14 -34.27 25.05 -15.66
N TYR A 15 -33.98 26.33 -15.43
CA TYR A 15 -34.59 27.16 -14.41
C TYR A 15 -36.00 27.57 -14.75
N LEU A 16 -36.84 27.76 -13.73
CA LEU A 16 -38.19 28.27 -13.86
C LEU A 16 -38.20 29.77 -13.55
N ASP A 17 -38.67 30.55 -14.53
CA ASP A 17 -39.07 31.92 -14.34
C ASP A 17 -40.58 31.96 -14.43
N ILE A 18 -41.27 32.17 -13.30
CA ILE A 18 -42.74 32.10 -13.20
C ILE A 18 -43.27 33.49 -12.87
N ASP A 19 -43.88 34.12 -13.87
CA ASP A 19 -44.65 35.35 -13.72
C ASP A 19 -46.13 34.97 -13.51
N SER A 20 -46.52 34.69 -12.25
CA SER A 20 -47.85 34.23 -11.89
C SER A 20 -48.18 34.60 -10.44
N SER A 21 -49.16 33.90 -9.83
CA SER A 21 -49.50 34.13 -8.41
C SER A 21 -48.33 33.81 -7.47
N ILE A 22 -48.35 34.36 -6.26
CA ILE A 22 -47.30 34.25 -5.25
C ILE A 22 -46.98 32.75 -4.94
N GLU A 23 -48.02 31.90 -4.94
CA GLU A 23 -47.83 30.47 -4.68
C GLU A 23 -47.02 29.79 -5.77
N PHE A 24 -47.24 30.13 -7.07
CA PHE A 24 -46.47 29.58 -8.18
C PHE A 24 -45.04 30.13 -8.23
N GLN A 25 -44.85 31.40 -7.87
CA GLN A 25 -43.50 31.99 -7.73
C GLN A 25 -42.70 31.29 -6.63
N THR A 26 -43.34 30.98 -5.50
CA THR A 26 -42.72 30.24 -4.38
C THR A 26 -42.26 28.84 -4.84
N ILE A 27 -43.11 28.13 -5.61
CA ILE A 27 -42.75 26.79 -6.16
C ILE A 27 -41.59 26.90 -7.14
N GLY A 28 -41.59 27.92 -8.02
CA GLY A 28 -40.49 28.15 -8.96
C GLY A 28 -39.16 28.43 -8.28
N THR A 29 -39.19 29.26 -7.24
CA THR A 29 -37.99 29.56 -6.44
C THR A 29 -37.47 28.32 -5.73
N ALA A 30 -38.35 27.55 -5.08
CA ALA A 30 -37.98 26.30 -4.39
C ALA A 30 -37.41 25.28 -5.36
N TYR A 31 -37.96 25.16 -6.59
CA TYR A 31 -37.43 24.31 -7.64
C TYR A 31 -36.01 24.74 -8.07
N ASN A 32 -35.80 26.03 -8.29
CA ASN A 32 -34.49 26.57 -8.70
C ASN A 32 -33.44 26.35 -7.61
N LEU A 33 -33.77 26.57 -6.34
CA LEU A 33 -32.88 26.27 -5.20
C LEU A 33 -32.54 24.77 -5.11
N MET A 34 -33.52 23.90 -5.38
CA MET A 34 -33.27 22.45 -5.44
C MET A 34 -32.30 22.11 -6.58
N LEU A 35 -32.42 22.73 -7.75
CA LEU A 35 -31.48 22.53 -8.86
C LEU A 35 -30.05 22.95 -8.50
N ASP A 36 -29.90 24.12 -7.86
CA ASP A 36 -28.60 24.60 -7.41
C ASP A 36 -27.97 23.64 -6.41
N SER A 37 -28.75 23.18 -5.42
CA SER A 37 -28.29 22.20 -4.45
C SER A 37 -27.90 20.85 -5.09
N LEU A 38 -28.66 20.38 -6.08
CA LEU A 38 -28.34 19.17 -6.84
C LEU A 38 -27.03 19.33 -7.64
N LYS A 39 -26.82 20.48 -8.28
CA LYS A 39 -25.57 20.77 -9.01
C LYS A 39 -24.37 20.78 -8.07
N GLU A 40 -24.49 21.41 -6.92
CA GLU A 40 -23.44 21.44 -5.90
C GLU A 40 -23.13 20.03 -5.38
N GLN A 41 -24.15 19.22 -5.09
CA GLN A 41 -23.94 17.83 -4.66
C GLN A 41 -23.27 16.98 -5.73
N ILE A 42 -23.65 17.14 -7.01
CA ILE A 42 -23.03 16.43 -8.12
C ILE A 42 -21.56 16.85 -8.27
N ALA A 43 -21.26 18.15 -8.21
CA ALA A 43 -19.88 18.64 -8.28
C ALA A 43 -19.02 18.08 -7.13
N THR A 44 -19.55 18.12 -5.91
CA THR A 44 -18.87 17.55 -4.72
C THR A 44 -18.65 16.03 -4.86
N ASN A 45 -19.63 15.30 -5.39
CA ASN A 45 -19.48 13.85 -5.61
C ASN A 45 -18.44 13.52 -6.69
N ILE A 46 -18.35 14.33 -7.76
CA ILE A 46 -17.31 14.18 -8.79
C ILE A 46 -15.94 14.42 -8.18
N GLU A 47 -15.76 15.50 -7.44
CA GLU A 47 -14.51 15.83 -6.76
C GLU A 47 -14.08 14.71 -5.78
N MET A 48 -15.02 14.20 -4.97
CA MET A 48 -14.76 13.05 -4.11
C MET A 48 -14.35 11.81 -4.89
N ALA A 49 -15.01 11.50 -6.01
CA ALA A 49 -14.67 10.36 -6.85
C ALA A 49 -13.26 10.50 -7.47
N GLU A 50 -12.89 11.70 -7.91
CA GLU A 50 -11.54 12.01 -8.39
C GLU A 50 -10.49 11.85 -7.29
N HIS A 51 -10.75 12.34 -6.09
CA HIS A 51 -9.86 12.17 -4.94
C HIS A 51 -9.67 10.68 -4.57
N VAL A 52 -10.75 9.90 -4.57
CA VAL A 52 -10.68 8.45 -4.31
C VAL A 52 -9.87 7.75 -5.40
N ALA A 53 -10.13 8.05 -6.67
CA ALA A 53 -9.38 7.47 -7.79
C ALA A 53 -7.89 7.83 -7.72
N PHE A 54 -7.55 9.09 -7.42
CA PHE A 54 -6.17 9.53 -7.25
C PHE A 54 -5.49 8.84 -6.06
N ALA A 55 -6.20 8.71 -4.92
CA ALA A 55 -5.69 7.99 -3.75
C ALA A 55 -5.44 6.51 -4.06
N GLN A 56 -6.32 5.86 -4.84
CA GLN A 56 -6.14 4.48 -5.28
C GLN A 56 -4.92 4.32 -6.20
N VAL A 57 -4.74 5.23 -7.17
CA VAL A 57 -3.54 5.23 -8.04
C VAL A 57 -2.27 5.42 -7.20
N LYS A 58 -2.27 6.38 -6.27
CA LYS A 58 -1.13 6.63 -5.37
C LYS A 58 -0.85 5.45 -4.43
N GLN A 59 -1.91 4.76 -3.99
CA GLN A 59 -1.77 3.53 -3.20
C GLN A 59 -1.15 2.40 -4.04
N LEU A 60 -1.57 2.23 -5.29
CA LEU A 60 -0.96 1.27 -6.22
C LEU A 60 0.51 1.62 -6.48
N GLU A 61 0.84 2.89 -6.73
CA GLU A 61 2.23 3.35 -6.89
C GLU A 61 3.08 3.09 -5.64
N SER A 62 2.51 3.21 -4.44
CA SER A 62 3.23 2.95 -3.18
C SER A 62 3.46 1.47 -2.91
N GLN A 63 2.64 0.58 -3.47
CA GLN A 63 2.82 -0.88 -3.38
C GLN A 63 3.94 -1.37 -4.31
N PHE A 64 4.22 -0.62 -5.38
CA PHE A 64 5.36 -0.87 -6.24
C PHE A 64 6.47 0.09 -5.85
N ASN A 65 7.63 -0.44 -5.49
CA ASN A 65 8.85 0.34 -5.47
C ASN A 65 9.41 0.36 -6.92
N PRO A 66 9.14 1.41 -7.74
CA PRO A 66 9.57 1.43 -9.14
C PRO A 66 11.08 1.24 -9.27
N HIS A 67 11.81 1.82 -8.34
CA HIS A 67 13.27 1.68 -8.29
C HIS A 67 13.72 0.23 -8.05
N PHE A 68 13.01 -0.54 -7.22
CA PHE A 68 13.28 -1.97 -7.04
C PHE A 68 13.05 -2.74 -8.34
N ILE A 69 11.95 -2.45 -9.05
CA ILE A 69 11.62 -3.12 -10.32
C ILE A 69 12.69 -2.83 -11.36
N PHE A 70 13.02 -1.55 -11.60
CA PHE A 70 14.04 -1.17 -12.59
C PHE A 70 15.40 -1.77 -12.26
N ASN A 71 15.84 -1.69 -11.00
CA ASN A 71 17.10 -2.30 -10.56
C ASN A 71 17.09 -3.82 -10.72
N THR A 72 15.95 -4.49 -10.49
CA THR A 72 15.84 -5.94 -10.68
C THR A 72 15.93 -6.31 -12.14
N LEU A 73 15.27 -5.57 -13.04
CA LEU A 73 15.38 -5.78 -14.49
C LEU A 73 16.81 -5.57 -15.01
N ASP A 74 17.50 -4.54 -14.53
CA ASP A 74 18.92 -4.32 -14.88
C ASP A 74 19.82 -5.45 -14.37
N ASN A 75 19.58 -5.94 -13.16
CA ASN A 75 20.29 -7.09 -12.61
C ASN A 75 20.01 -8.37 -13.42
N ILE A 76 18.75 -8.62 -13.81
CA ILE A 76 18.40 -9.75 -14.69
C ILE A 76 19.16 -9.65 -16.00
N ARG A 77 19.17 -8.48 -16.65
CA ARG A 77 19.91 -8.24 -17.89
C ARG A 77 21.40 -8.50 -17.74
N PHE A 78 21.99 -8.14 -16.62
CA PHE A 78 23.40 -8.45 -16.33
C PHE A 78 23.60 -9.95 -16.11
N MET A 79 22.76 -10.59 -15.30
CA MET A 79 22.85 -12.02 -14.97
C MET A 79 22.62 -12.91 -16.19
N MET A 80 21.80 -12.52 -17.18
CA MET A 80 21.67 -13.27 -18.45
C MET A 80 23.00 -13.50 -19.17
N LYS A 81 24.01 -12.68 -18.91
CA LYS A 81 25.35 -12.84 -19.49
C LYS A 81 26.33 -13.63 -18.60
N MET A 82 26.02 -13.72 -17.29
CA MET A 82 26.91 -14.30 -16.28
C MET A 82 26.45 -15.67 -15.79
N ASP A 83 25.13 -15.79 -15.52
CA ASP A 83 24.45 -16.97 -14.98
C ASP A 83 22.97 -16.96 -15.39
N GLU A 84 22.68 -17.67 -16.47
CA GLU A 84 21.32 -17.77 -17.06
C GLU A 84 20.33 -18.35 -16.06
N ASN A 85 20.73 -19.33 -15.24
CA ASN A 85 19.85 -19.94 -14.23
C ASN A 85 19.50 -18.93 -13.12
N ALA A 86 20.44 -18.07 -12.71
CA ALA A 86 20.16 -17.01 -11.75
C ALA A 86 19.22 -15.95 -12.35
N ALA A 87 19.42 -15.58 -13.63
CA ALA A 87 18.54 -14.66 -14.33
C ALA A 87 17.12 -15.20 -14.43
N ASP A 88 16.93 -16.47 -14.78
CA ASP A 88 15.60 -17.12 -14.84
C ASP A 88 14.91 -17.12 -13.47
N LYS A 89 15.63 -17.51 -12.41
CA LYS A 89 15.10 -17.46 -11.03
C LYS A 89 14.64 -16.05 -10.64
N MET A 90 15.42 -15.02 -10.98
CA MET A 90 15.04 -13.63 -10.71
C MET A 90 13.80 -13.21 -11.49
N LEU A 91 13.69 -13.61 -12.77
CA LEU A 91 12.53 -13.29 -13.61
C LEU A 91 11.25 -13.93 -13.09
N VAL A 92 11.31 -15.22 -12.71
CA VAL A 92 10.19 -15.94 -12.11
C VAL A 92 9.77 -15.30 -10.78
N ALA A 93 10.73 -14.97 -9.92
CA ALA A 93 10.49 -14.33 -8.64
C ALA A 93 9.87 -12.92 -8.82
N LEU A 94 10.40 -12.11 -9.75
CA LEU A 94 9.83 -10.80 -10.06
C LEU A 94 8.40 -10.90 -10.59
N SER A 95 8.14 -11.85 -11.48
CA SER A 95 6.80 -12.10 -12.04
C SER A 95 5.78 -12.47 -10.94
N LYS A 96 6.19 -13.28 -9.94
CA LYS A 96 5.35 -13.61 -8.78
C LYS A 96 5.05 -12.37 -7.95
N LEU A 97 6.06 -11.55 -7.62
CA LEU A 97 5.89 -10.31 -6.86
C LEU A 97 4.94 -9.33 -7.56
N LEU A 98 5.12 -9.10 -8.85
CA LEU A 98 4.27 -8.21 -9.64
C LEU A 98 2.81 -8.71 -9.66
N ARG A 99 2.60 -10.00 -9.90
CA ARG A 99 1.26 -10.60 -9.90
C ARG A 99 0.56 -10.45 -8.55
N TYR A 100 1.30 -10.65 -7.47
CA TYR A 100 0.77 -10.47 -6.12
C TYR A 100 0.35 -9.04 -5.84
N SER A 101 1.18 -8.08 -6.21
CA SER A 101 0.89 -6.66 -6.00
C SER A 101 -0.34 -6.18 -6.80
N ILE A 102 -0.58 -6.75 -7.99
CA ILE A 102 -1.73 -6.41 -8.85
C ILE A 102 -3.00 -7.20 -8.46
N SER A 103 -2.83 -8.35 -7.78
CA SER A 103 -3.99 -9.19 -7.45
C SER A 103 -4.93 -8.47 -6.48
N ASN A 104 -6.20 -8.32 -6.89
CA ASN A 104 -7.31 -7.85 -6.06
C ASN A 104 -7.77 -8.88 -5.00
N ALA A 105 -7.00 -9.96 -4.76
CA ALA A 105 -7.25 -10.86 -3.66
C ALA A 105 -7.19 -10.06 -2.36
N GLY A 106 -8.21 -10.18 -1.51
CA GLY A 106 -8.53 -9.36 -0.32
C GLY A 106 -7.36 -8.73 0.44
N GLU A 107 -7.66 -7.81 1.32
CA GLU A 107 -6.65 -7.13 2.15
C GLU A 107 -5.97 -8.07 3.16
N VAL A 108 -6.54 -9.28 3.37
CA VAL A 108 -6.11 -10.28 4.35
C VAL A 108 -5.85 -11.61 3.65
N ILE A 109 -4.72 -12.25 3.96
CA ILE A 109 -4.27 -13.53 3.40
C ILE A 109 -3.67 -14.41 4.51
N THR A 110 -3.36 -15.66 4.21
CA THR A 110 -2.63 -16.52 5.16
C THR A 110 -1.17 -16.06 5.29
N LEU A 111 -0.59 -16.23 6.49
CA LEU A 111 0.85 -15.96 6.70
C LEU A 111 1.71 -16.79 5.75
N LYS A 112 1.33 -18.02 5.46
CA LYS A 112 2.01 -18.90 4.50
C LYS A 112 2.08 -18.27 3.09
N GLU A 113 1.00 -17.62 2.65
CA GLU A 113 0.98 -16.91 1.38
C GLU A 113 1.89 -15.69 1.43
N ASP A 114 1.82 -14.83 2.47
CA ASP A 114 2.67 -13.65 2.61
C ASP A 114 4.17 -14.02 2.62
N LEU A 115 4.53 -15.12 3.30
CA LEU A 115 5.88 -15.65 3.30
C LEU A 115 6.34 -16.14 1.92
N SER A 116 5.47 -16.77 1.14
CA SER A 116 5.82 -17.21 -0.24
C SER A 116 6.21 -16.04 -1.15
N TYR A 117 5.59 -14.87 -0.96
CA TYR A 117 5.98 -13.64 -1.67
C TYR A 117 7.23 -13.02 -1.10
N THR A 118 7.38 -13.02 0.21
CA THR A 118 8.60 -12.62 0.92
C THR A 118 9.81 -13.44 0.45
N GLU A 119 9.65 -14.75 0.25
CA GLU A 119 10.70 -15.62 -0.32
C GLU A 119 11.04 -15.25 -1.77
N SER A 120 10.07 -14.82 -2.56
CA SER A 120 10.35 -14.34 -3.92
C SER A 120 11.18 -13.06 -3.91
N TYR A 121 10.88 -12.11 -3.01
CA TYR A 121 11.72 -10.93 -2.78
C TYR A 121 13.13 -11.32 -2.34
N LEU A 122 13.24 -12.20 -1.34
CA LEU A 122 14.52 -12.69 -0.83
C LEU A 122 15.36 -13.41 -1.90
N THR A 123 14.74 -14.14 -2.82
CA THR A 123 15.41 -14.77 -3.96
C THR A 123 16.11 -13.73 -4.82
N ILE A 124 15.45 -12.64 -5.17
CA ILE A 124 16.03 -11.56 -5.98
C ILE A 124 17.20 -10.90 -5.24
N VAL A 125 16.98 -10.47 -3.99
CA VAL A 125 18.02 -9.76 -3.24
C VAL A 125 19.20 -10.66 -2.88
N LYS A 126 18.96 -11.96 -2.63
CA LYS A 126 20.03 -12.93 -2.38
C LYS A 126 20.94 -13.13 -3.61
N ILE A 127 20.36 -13.18 -4.81
CA ILE A 127 21.16 -13.24 -6.04
C ILE A 127 21.96 -11.95 -6.21
N ARG A 128 21.35 -10.79 -5.96
CA ARG A 128 21.98 -9.47 -6.07
C ARG A 128 23.14 -9.29 -5.10
N PHE A 129 22.96 -9.62 -3.83
CA PHE A 129 23.97 -9.41 -2.77
C PHE A 129 24.86 -10.63 -2.55
N ASN A 130 24.47 -11.79 -3.09
CA ASN A 130 25.21 -13.06 -3.03
C ASN A 130 25.63 -13.41 -1.59
N ARG A 131 26.94 -13.56 -1.34
CA ARG A 131 27.49 -13.95 -0.02
C ARG A 131 27.35 -12.83 1.02
N ARG A 132 27.20 -11.60 0.59
CA ARG A 132 27.08 -10.43 1.47
C ARG A 132 25.77 -10.41 2.27
N LEU A 133 24.71 -11.04 1.80
CA LEU A 133 23.43 -11.15 2.51
C LEU A 133 23.21 -12.58 2.96
N THR A 134 22.96 -12.77 4.24
CA THR A 134 22.45 -14.03 4.81
C THR A 134 21.15 -13.74 5.54
N TYR A 135 20.24 -14.72 5.58
CA TYR A 135 19.00 -14.54 6.29
C TYR A 135 18.49 -15.86 6.89
N LYS A 136 17.71 -15.77 7.95
CA LYS A 136 16.98 -16.88 8.57
C LYS A 136 15.52 -16.48 8.75
N ILE A 137 14.58 -17.34 8.32
CA ILE A 137 13.16 -17.21 8.61
C ILE A 137 12.80 -18.34 9.57
N ASP A 138 12.32 -17.98 10.76
CA ASP A 138 12.02 -18.87 11.88
C ASP A 138 10.59 -18.57 12.36
N ILE A 139 9.63 -19.19 11.69
CA ILE A 139 8.20 -18.98 11.92
C ILE A 139 7.60 -20.27 12.48
N GLU A 140 6.87 -20.16 13.58
CA GLU A 140 6.16 -21.29 14.15
C GLU A 140 5.12 -21.87 13.18
N ALA A 141 5.11 -23.20 13.05
CA ALA A 141 4.18 -23.87 12.14
C ALA A 141 2.70 -23.65 12.51
N SER A 142 2.42 -23.43 13.79
CA SER A 142 1.09 -23.20 14.34
C SER A 142 0.40 -21.96 13.79
N ILE A 143 1.17 -20.93 13.36
CA ILE A 143 0.63 -19.65 12.89
C ILE A 143 0.59 -19.51 11.36
N MET A 144 1.04 -20.51 10.61
CA MET A 144 1.15 -20.42 9.14
C MET A 144 -0.18 -20.20 8.43
N ASP A 145 -1.28 -20.73 8.97
CA ASP A 145 -2.61 -20.60 8.41
C ASP A 145 -3.39 -19.40 9.00
N CYS A 146 -2.77 -18.63 9.92
CA CYS A 146 -3.37 -17.43 10.46
C CYS A 146 -3.54 -16.36 9.37
N MET A 147 -4.67 -15.67 9.42
CA MET A 147 -4.99 -14.59 8.50
C MET A 147 -4.31 -13.29 8.96
N ILE A 148 -3.53 -12.69 8.08
CA ILE A 148 -2.80 -11.44 8.32
C ILE A 148 -3.04 -10.45 7.17
N PRO A 149 -2.85 -9.15 7.40
CA PRO A 149 -2.83 -8.18 6.29
C PRO A 149 -1.70 -8.50 5.31
N LYS A 150 -1.93 -8.30 4.03
CA LYS A 150 -0.90 -8.44 2.99
C LYS A 150 0.33 -7.57 3.30
N LEU A 151 1.51 -8.03 2.90
CA LEU A 151 2.75 -7.26 2.96
C LEU A 151 3.08 -6.78 4.38
N ILE A 152 3.07 -7.70 5.36
CA ILE A 152 3.51 -7.41 6.72
C ILE A 152 4.98 -7.77 6.90
N VAL A 153 5.40 -8.96 6.43
CA VAL A 153 6.76 -9.47 6.68
C VAL A 153 7.77 -8.83 5.71
N GLN A 154 7.45 -8.74 4.43
CA GLN A 154 8.38 -8.24 3.41
C GLN A 154 8.93 -6.83 3.70
N PRO A 155 8.13 -5.80 4.06
CA PRO A 155 8.67 -4.46 4.30
C PRO A 155 9.59 -4.37 5.52
N LEU A 156 9.45 -5.27 6.51
CA LEU A 156 10.40 -5.35 7.63
C LEU A 156 11.79 -5.77 7.12
N ILE A 157 11.83 -6.78 6.26
CA ILE A 157 13.07 -7.28 5.63
C ILE A 157 13.64 -6.22 4.67
N GLU A 158 12.79 -5.56 3.90
CA GLU A 158 13.22 -4.46 3.01
C GLU A 158 13.93 -3.34 3.79
N ASN A 159 13.38 -2.95 4.93
CA ASN A 159 14.02 -1.94 5.79
C ASN A 159 15.35 -2.44 6.35
N ALA A 160 15.41 -3.66 6.86
CA ALA A 160 16.65 -4.27 7.34
C ALA A 160 17.74 -4.28 6.24
N ILE A 161 17.38 -4.69 5.02
CA ILE A 161 18.33 -4.73 3.90
C ILE A 161 18.71 -3.31 3.44
N LYS A 162 17.75 -2.40 3.33
CA LYS A 162 17.98 -1.03 2.83
C LYS A 162 18.90 -0.23 3.74
N TYR A 163 18.73 -0.35 5.04
CA TYR A 163 19.45 0.46 6.01
C TYR A 163 20.56 -0.30 6.73
N GLY A 164 20.46 -1.64 6.82
CA GLY A 164 21.43 -2.46 7.53
C GLY A 164 22.80 -2.52 6.86
N PHE A 165 22.87 -2.49 5.53
CA PHE A 165 24.17 -2.51 4.84
C PHE A 165 25.02 -1.28 5.14
N ALA A 166 24.46 -0.06 5.05
CA ALA A 166 25.24 1.19 5.20
C ALA A 166 26.72 1.01 4.82
N ASP A 167 27.64 1.11 5.78
CA ASP A 167 29.07 0.91 5.59
C ASP A 167 29.55 -0.54 5.87
N ARG A 168 28.61 -1.50 6.01
CA ARG A 168 28.94 -2.90 6.28
C ARG A 168 29.10 -3.72 5.00
N GLU A 169 30.08 -4.62 5.00
CA GLU A 169 30.30 -5.54 3.88
C GLU A 169 29.26 -6.67 3.85
N ASN A 170 28.85 -7.17 5.02
CA ASN A 170 27.93 -8.29 5.17
C ASN A 170 26.76 -7.90 6.06
N LEU A 171 25.62 -8.52 5.81
CA LEU A 171 24.41 -8.34 6.59
C LEU A 171 23.74 -9.69 6.85
N HIS A 172 23.34 -9.91 8.09
CA HIS A 172 22.49 -11.03 8.49
C HIS A 172 21.14 -10.53 8.99
N VAL A 173 20.06 -11.07 8.44
CA VAL A 173 18.69 -10.72 8.81
C VAL A 173 17.99 -11.96 9.36
N THR A 174 17.38 -11.85 10.54
CA THR A 174 16.58 -12.91 11.14
C THR A 174 15.14 -12.43 11.28
N VAL A 175 14.20 -13.22 10.78
CA VAL A 175 12.77 -12.99 10.97
C VAL A 175 12.23 -14.12 11.83
N LYS A 176 11.58 -13.77 12.94
CA LYS A 176 10.88 -14.69 13.84
C LYS A 176 9.39 -14.38 13.83
N GLY A 177 8.56 -15.41 13.86
CA GLY A 177 7.12 -15.26 14.01
C GLY A 177 6.57 -16.32 14.96
N TYR A 178 5.81 -15.89 15.95
CA TYR A 178 5.23 -16.75 16.96
C TYR A 178 3.96 -16.14 17.56
N GLU A 179 3.18 -16.99 18.26
CA GLU A 179 2.02 -16.55 19.01
C GLU A 179 2.37 -16.35 20.47
N LYS A 180 1.93 -15.24 21.06
CA LYS A 180 2.04 -14.96 22.48
C LYS A 180 0.85 -14.16 22.98
N GLN A 181 0.13 -14.69 23.99
CA GLN A 181 -1.03 -14.01 24.61
C GLN A 181 -2.09 -13.60 23.57
N ASP A 182 -2.50 -14.54 22.72
CA ASP A 182 -3.47 -14.34 21.63
C ASP A 182 -3.07 -13.25 20.60
N LYS A 183 -1.77 -12.93 20.53
CA LYS A 183 -1.21 -11.98 19.56
C LYS A 183 -0.17 -12.65 18.69
N LEU A 184 -0.23 -12.38 17.39
CA LEU A 184 0.84 -12.74 16.45
C LEU A 184 1.97 -11.73 16.57
N ILE A 185 3.17 -12.21 16.84
CA ILE A 185 4.37 -11.38 16.98
C ILE A 185 5.33 -11.70 15.85
N PHE A 186 5.71 -10.67 15.09
CA PHE A 186 6.76 -10.74 14.08
C PHE A 186 7.93 -9.87 14.53
N VAL A 187 9.12 -10.45 14.57
CA VAL A 187 10.37 -9.77 14.94
C VAL A 187 11.33 -9.87 13.78
N CYS A 188 11.82 -8.75 13.29
CA CYS A 188 12.88 -8.69 12.30
C CYS A 188 14.12 -8.06 12.97
N GLU A 189 15.19 -8.84 13.06
CA GLU A 189 16.48 -8.43 13.64
C GLU A 189 17.54 -8.43 12.55
N ASP A 190 18.38 -7.42 12.51
CA ASP A 190 19.55 -7.36 11.65
C ASP A 190 20.82 -7.02 12.47
N ASP A 191 21.97 -7.43 11.96
CA ASP A 191 23.29 -7.10 12.51
C ASP A 191 23.94 -5.89 11.80
N GLY A 192 23.08 -5.05 11.21
CA GLY A 192 23.47 -3.89 10.42
C GLY A 192 23.97 -2.70 11.23
N ALA A 193 23.90 -1.51 10.61
CA ALA A 193 24.41 -0.27 11.20
C ALA A 193 23.61 0.21 12.43
N GLY A 194 22.37 -0.30 12.63
CA GLY A 194 21.45 0.18 13.66
C GLY A 194 20.78 1.49 13.28
N ILE A 195 20.05 2.04 14.24
CA ILE A 195 19.31 3.33 14.08
C ILE A 195 19.84 4.31 15.10
N GLU A 196 20.21 5.50 14.64
CA GLU A 196 20.65 6.59 15.51
C GLU A 196 19.54 6.96 16.51
N PRO A 197 19.89 7.28 17.79
CA PRO A 197 18.88 7.51 18.83
C PRO A 197 17.87 8.61 18.51
N GLU A 198 18.32 9.70 17.89
CA GLU A 198 17.43 10.80 17.47
C GLU A 198 16.45 10.34 16.41
N LEU A 199 16.90 9.60 15.40
CA LEU A 199 16.06 9.04 14.35
C LEU A 199 15.07 8.01 14.90
N LEU A 200 15.50 7.17 15.86
CA LEU A 200 14.61 6.21 16.52
C LEU A 200 13.46 6.92 17.25
N GLN A 201 13.75 8.02 17.96
CA GLN A 201 12.71 8.83 18.61
C GLN A 201 11.74 9.46 17.61
N GLU A 202 12.27 9.97 16.49
CA GLU A 202 11.44 10.50 15.40
C GLU A 202 10.51 9.43 14.82
N ILE A 203 11.04 8.24 14.52
CA ILE A 203 10.24 7.11 14.01
C ILE A 203 9.13 6.75 15.01
N GLN A 204 9.45 6.61 16.30
CA GLN A 204 8.47 6.29 17.34
C GLN A 204 7.38 7.35 17.46
N GLN A 205 7.74 8.64 17.42
CA GLN A 205 6.77 9.74 17.43
C GLN A 205 5.88 9.74 16.19
N ASN A 206 6.44 9.47 15.02
CA ASN A 206 5.71 9.45 13.75
C ASN A 206 4.74 8.25 13.67
N LEU A 207 5.09 7.10 14.26
CA LEU A 207 4.17 5.95 14.37
C LEU A 207 2.94 6.27 15.24
N MET A 208 3.08 7.17 16.22
CA MET A 208 1.97 7.60 17.10
C MET A 208 1.11 8.73 16.50
N ARG A 209 1.51 9.33 15.37
CA ARG A 209 0.79 10.44 14.72
C ARG A 209 -0.03 9.93 13.55
N ASP A 210 -1.25 10.48 13.39
CA ASP A 210 -2.13 10.15 12.24
C ASP A 210 -1.64 10.69 10.88
N ARG A 211 -0.56 11.49 10.86
CA ARG A 211 0.00 12.08 9.63
C ARG A 211 1.44 11.63 9.43
N ASN A 212 1.73 11.14 8.23
CA ASN A 212 3.09 10.81 7.83
C ASN A 212 3.74 11.96 7.08
N GLU A 213 4.69 12.62 7.71
CA GLU A 213 5.54 13.65 7.09
C GLU A 213 6.98 13.15 6.86
N SER A 214 7.26 11.85 7.16
CA SER A 214 8.62 11.29 7.11
C SER A 214 8.91 10.45 5.88
N SER A 215 10.20 10.31 5.56
CA SER A 215 10.73 9.44 4.49
C SER A 215 10.60 7.93 4.77
N HIS A 216 10.14 7.53 5.98
CA HIS A 216 10.06 6.14 6.46
C HIS A 216 8.67 5.52 6.21
N MET A 217 8.17 5.61 4.98
CA MET A 217 6.81 5.18 4.62
C MET A 217 6.52 3.69 4.87
N GLY A 218 7.51 2.82 4.82
CA GLY A 218 7.31 1.37 4.95
C GLY A 218 6.74 0.96 6.31
N LEU A 219 7.42 1.32 7.41
CA LEU A 219 6.97 0.99 8.77
C LEU A 219 5.67 1.69 9.14
N TYR A 220 5.51 2.95 8.76
CA TYR A 220 4.27 3.69 8.97
C TYR A 220 3.09 3.05 8.26
N ASN A 221 3.25 2.60 7.02
CA ASN A 221 2.19 1.94 6.26
C ASN A 221 1.77 0.60 6.90
N ILE A 222 2.73 -0.17 7.42
CA ILE A 222 2.43 -1.39 8.18
C ILE A 222 1.64 -1.04 9.45
N HIS A 223 2.14 -0.10 10.25
CA HIS A 223 1.50 0.33 11.49
C HIS A 223 0.06 0.79 11.25
N ARG A 224 -0.14 1.70 10.28
CA ARG A 224 -1.47 2.21 9.92
C ARG A 224 -2.41 1.10 9.43
N ARG A 225 -1.91 0.15 8.63
CA ARG A 225 -2.72 -0.98 8.14
C ARG A 225 -3.17 -1.88 9.28
N ILE A 226 -2.27 -2.20 10.21
CA ILE A 226 -2.60 -3.00 11.40
C ILE A 226 -3.65 -2.26 12.24
N HIS A 227 -3.44 -0.98 12.51
CA HIS A 227 -4.37 -0.16 13.30
C HIS A 227 -5.76 -0.06 12.66
N LEU A 228 -5.85 0.11 11.34
CA LEU A 228 -7.13 0.17 10.62
C LEU A 228 -7.89 -1.15 10.64
N LEU A 229 -7.19 -2.29 10.59
CA LEU A 229 -7.82 -3.62 10.55
C LEU A 229 -8.18 -4.15 11.93
N TYR A 230 -7.35 -3.90 12.93
CA TYR A 230 -7.54 -4.46 14.28
C TYR A 230 -8.06 -3.45 15.30
N LYS A 231 -8.14 -2.16 14.96
CA LYS A 231 -8.70 -1.07 15.79
C LYS A 231 -8.06 -0.93 17.19
N ASP A 232 -6.79 -1.32 17.32
CA ASP A 232 -5.99 -1.16 18.55
C ASP A 232 -5.04 0.03 18.43
#